data_748cc834ad4f31641d8c9600f69c8bfd
#
_entry.id   748cc834ad4f31641d8c9600f69c8bfd
#
_cell.length_a   1.000
_cell.length_b   1.000
_cell.length_c   1.000
_cell.angle_alpha   90.00
_cell.angle_beta   90.00
_cell.angle_gamma   90.00
#
_symmetry.space_group_name_H-M   'P 1'
#
loop_
_entity.id
_entity.type
_entity.pdbx_description
1 polymer ?
#
loop_
_entity_poly.entity_id
_entity_poly.type
_entity_poly.pdbx_seq_one_letter_code
_entity_poly.pdbx_strand_id
1 'polypeptide(L)'
;MLGIGLGYLAYQMMRRIDNYEVEVMITLAVVMVGYSLASYLHFSGPLAMVAAGLFLGHDRLRGKSMSDQTEIYVDKFWEMIDVLCNAVLFVLMGLVIITLPNDSLYWVIGLVSIPLALLSRAAALFLPIALLRKRLEFIPYTNAMMTWGGLRGGISIALALSLPTSVPRELFLTITYVIVIFSIVV
;
A
#
# COMPACT_ATOMS: atom_id res chain seq x y z
N MET A 1 5.25 -2.16 16.14
CA MET A 1 5.94 -3.24 16.86
C MET A 1 5.50 -4.64 16.39
N LEU A 2 4.20 -4.94 16.29
CA LEU A 2 3.69 -6.26 15.88
C LEU A 2 4.22 -6.71 14.51
N GLY A 3 4.20 -5.84 13.50
CA GLY A 3 4.72 -6.16 12.16
C GLY A 3 6.21 -6.50 12.14
N ILE A 4 7.03 -5.79 12.92
CA ILE A 4 8.46 -6.11 13.04
C ILE A 4 8.67 -7.46 13.71
N GLY A 5 7.88 -7.79 14.72
CA GLY A 5 7.93 -9.10 15.38
C GLY A 5 7.59 -10.26 14.43
N LEU A 6 6.55 -10.08 13.61
CA LEU A 6 6.17 -11.04 12.57
C LEU A 6 7.24 -11.17 11.48
N GLY A 7 7.82 -10.05 11.04
CA GLY A 7 8.93 -10.05 10.10
C GLY A 7 10.17 -10.77 10.65
N TYR A 8 10.49 -10.57 11.93
CA TYR A 8 11.58 -11.28 12.60
C TYR A 8 11.32 -12.79 12.69
N LEU A 9 10.09 -13.18 12.99
CA LEU A 9 9.70 -14.58 13.06
C LEU A 9 9.82 -15.25 11.67
N ALA A 10 9.35 -14.58 10.62
CA ALA A 10 9.52 -15.02 9.25
C ALA A 10 11.02 -15.19 8.89
N TYR A 11 11.83 -14.18 9.20
CA TYR A 11 13.29 -14.24 9.01
C TYR A 11 13.93 -15.46 9.68
N GLN A 12 13.56 -15.75 10.92
CA GLN A 12 14.07 -16.92 11.65
C GLN A 12 13.65 -18.24 11.01
N MET A 13 12.44 -18.33 10.48
CA MET A 13 11.95 -19.53 9.78
C MET A 13 12.69 -19.71 8.44
N MET A 14 12.81 -18.67 7.64
CA MET A 14 13.44 -18.70 6.32
C MET A 14 14.94 -19.03 6.42
N ARG A 15 15.64 -18.52 7.42
CA ARG A 15 17.06 -18.80 7.64
C ARG A 15 17.39 -20.28 7.86
N ARG A 16 16.41 -21.12 8.20
CA ARG A 16 16.59 -22.55 8.50
C ARG A 16 16.20 -23.46 7.34
N ILE A 17 15.66 -22.89 6.28
CA ILE A 17 15.08 -23.63 5.16
C ILE A 17 15.69 -23.06 3.89
N ASP A 18 16.26 -23.91 3.05
CA ASP A 18 16.81 -23.52 1.74
C ASP A 18 15.94 -24.16 0.64
N ASN A 19 14.66 -23.73 0.62
CA ASN A 19 13.69 -24.16 -0.39
C ASN A 19 12.77 -23.01 -0.72
N TYR A 20 12.85 -22.53 -1.96
CA TYR A 20 12.11 -21.35 -2.41
C TYR A 20 10.58 -21.52 -2.30
N GLU A 21 10.04 -22.72 -2.53
CA GLU A 21 8.60 -22.95 -2.41
C GLU A 21 8.12 -22.76 -0.96
N VAL A 22 8.87 -23.27 -0.01
CA VAL A 22 8.55 -23.14 1.41
C VAL A 22 8.72 -21.69 1.88
N GLU A 23 9.74 -21.00 1.38
CA GLU A 23 9.97 -19.60 1.75
C GLU A 23 8.87 -18.68 1.22
N VAL A 24 8.40 -18.88 -0.02
CA VAL A 24 7.21 -18.20 -0.56
C VAL A 24 5.97 -18.48 0.31
N MET A 25 5.76 -19.75 0.71
CA MET A 25 4.62 -20.09 1.58
C MET A 25 4.73 -19.47 2.96
N ILE A 26 5.94 -19.33 3.52
CA ILE A 26 6.18 -18.63 4.80
C ILE A 26 5.79 -17.17 4.67
N THR A 27 6.23 -16.48 3.60
CA THR A 27 5.88 -15.07 3.39
C THR A 27 4.37 -14.89 3.24
N LEU A 28 3.70 -15.76 2.51
CA LEU A 28 2.25 -15.75 2.35
C LEU A 28 1.51 -15.99 3.68
N ALA A 29 1.95 -16.99 4.45
CA ALA A 29 1.40 -17.30 5.76
C ALA A 29 1.56 -16.12 6.73
N VAL A 30 2.72 -15.46 6.74
CA VAL A 30 2.96 -14.28 7.57
C VAL A 30 2.03 -13.13 7.19
N VAL A 31 1.76 -12.92 5.91
CA VAL A 31 0.82 -11.87 5.47
C VAL A 31 -0.61 -12.22 5.90
N MET A 32 -1.08 -13.44 5.65
CA MET A 32 -2.46 -13.83 5.98
C MET A 32 -2.70 -13.90 7.48
N VAL A 33 -1.86 -14.61 8.21
CA VAL A 33 -1.99 -14.77 9.67
C VAL A 33 -1.69 -13.46 10.37
N GLY A 34 -0.67 -12.75 9.94
CA GLY A 34 -0.26 -11.48 10.53
C GLY A 34 -1.29 -10.37 10.33
N TYR A 35 -1.92 -10.30 9.17
CA TYR A 35 -3.02 -9.37 8.93
C TYR A 35 -4.23 -9.70 9.82
N SER A 36 -4.62 -10.97 9.89
CA SER A 36 -5.74 -11.42 10.74
C SER A 36 -5.47 -11.16 12.22
N LEU A 37 -4.26 -11.44 12.69
CA LEU A 37 -3.83 -11.19 14.06
C LEU A 37 -3.83 -9.70 14.39
N ALA A 38 -3.31 -8.86 13.50
CA ALA A 38 -3.32 -7.41 13.69
C ALA A 38 -4.76 -6.88 13.78
N SER A 39 -5.65 -7.34 12.90
CA SER A 39 -7.07 -6.97 12.91
C SER A 39 -7.78 -7.45 14.19
N TYR A 40 -7.50 -8.66 14.65
CA TYR A 40 -8.06 -9.19 15.90
C TYR A 40 -7.63 -8.37 17.13
N LEU A 41 -6.40 -7.89 17.13
CA LEU A 41 -5.85 -7.03 18.19
C LEU A 41 -6.23 -5.55 18.02
N HIS A 42 -7.12 -5.22 17.09
CA HIS A 42 -7.53 -3.85 16.74
C HIS A 42 -6.37 -2.94 16.29
N PHE A 43 -5.30 -3.52 15.76
CA PHE A 43 -4.25 -2.77 15.09
C PHE A 43 -4.52 -2.68 13.59
N SER A 44 -3.87 -1.72 12.92
CA SER A 44 -3.94 -1.61 11.46
C SER A 44 -3.21 -2.79 10.79
N GLY A 45 -3.98 -3.73 10.20
CA GLY A 45 -3.45 -4.85 9.42
C GLY A 45 -2.49 -4.41 8.31
N PRO A 46 -2.88 -3.46 7.45
CA PRO A 46 -2.00 -2.96 6.39
C PRO A 46 -0.67 -2.40 6.91
N LEU A 47 -0.68 -1.57 7.96
CA LEU A 47 0.55 -1.01 8.53
C LEU A 47 1.44 -2.08 9.16
N ALA A 48 0.85 -3.11 9.78
CA ALA A 48 1.61 -4.23 10.33
C ALA A 48 2.33 -5.00 9.20
N MET A 49 1.65 -5.23 8.07
CA MET A 49 2.25 -5.92 6.92
C MET A 49 3.32 -5.10 6.23
N VAL A 50 3.12 -3.78 6.08
CA VAL A 50 4.18 -2.88 5.57
C VAL A 50 5.42 -2.94 6.46
N ALA A 51 5.26 -2.89 7.78
CA ALA A 51 6.40 -2.97 8.70
C ALA A 51 7.12 -4.33 8.63
N ALA A 52 6.37 -5.44 8.47
CA ALA A 52 6.95 -6.77 8.29
C ALA A 52 7.71 -6.87 6.96
N GLY A 53 7.12 -6.37 5.87
CA GLY A 53 7.75 -6.36 4.54
C GLY A 53 9.03 -5.51 4.49
N LEU A 54 9.01 -4.31 5.07
CA LEU A 54 10.21 -3.46 5.16
C LEU A 54 11.32 -4.12 5.99
N PHE A 55 10.96 -4.86 7.04
CA PHE A 55 11.93 -5.59 7.85
C PHE A 55 12.58 -6.73 7.06
N LEU A 56 11.77 -7.55 6.37
CA LEU A 56 12.26 -8.65 5.54
C LEU A 56 13.01 -8.15 4.30
N GLY A 57 12.59 -7.06 3.70
CA GLY A 57 13.19 -6.46 2.51
C GLY A 57 14.49 -5.70 2.77
N HIS A 58 14.97 -5.64 4.02
CA HIS A 58 16.21 -4.96 4.33
C HIS A 58 17.42 -5.77 3.82
N ASP A 59 18.25 -5.20 2.94
CA ASP A 59 19.37 -5.85 2.23
C ASP A 59 20.27 -6.68 3.15
N ARG A 60 20.58 -6.19 4.36
CA ARG A 60 21.44 -6.90 5.32
C ARG A 60 20.81 -8.18 5.88
N LEU A 61 19.49 -8.27 5.88
CA LEU A 61 18.76 -9.43 6.38
C LEU A 61 18.46 -10.40 5.24
N ARG A 62 18.14 -9.90 4.06
CA ARG A 62 17.87 -10.68 2.85
C ARG A 62 19.03 -11.59 2.52
N GLY A 63 20.23 -11.07 2.33
CA GLY A 63 21.44 -11.84 1.99
C GLY A 63 21.89 -12.84 3.06
N LYS A 64 21.25 -12.86 4.24
CA LYS A 64 21.52 -13.82 5.32
C LYS A 64 20.43 -14.85 5.52
N SER A 65 19.25 -14.62 4.98
CA SER A 65 18.07 -15.47 5.18
C SER A 65 17.66 -16.25 3.94
N MET A 66 18.02 -15.78 2.77
CA MET A 66 17.62 -16.36 1.49
C MET A 66 18.86 -16.60 0.61
N SER A 67 18.80 -17.63 -0.25
CA SER A 67 19.75 -17.78 -1.35
C SER A 67 19.36 -16.83 -2.49
N ASP A 68 20.33 -16.48 -3.36
CA ASP A 68 20.10 -15.59 -4.51
C ASP A 68 18.95 -16.08 -5.42
N GLN A 69 18.80 -17.39 -5.56
CA GLN A 69 17.71 -17.99 -6.32
C GLN A 69 16.35 -17.79 -5.63
N THR A 70 16.27 -18.02 -4.34
CA THR A 70 15.03 -17.84 -3.57
C THR A 70 14.58 -16.39 -3.57
N GLU A 71 15.49 -15.45 -3.46
CA GLU A 71 15.17 -14.02 -3.51
C GLU A 71 14.46 -13.67 -4.82
N ILE A 72 14.97 -14.15 -5.96
CA ILE A 72 14.36 -13.93 -7.28
C ILE A 72 12.96 -14.54 -7.36
N TYR A 73 12.74 -15.74 -6.83
CA TYR A 73 11.42 -16.39 -6.87
C TYR A 73 10.40 -15.72 -5.95
N VAL A 74 10.80 -15.30 -4.76
CA VAL A 74 9.94 -14.56 -3.82
C VAL A 74 9.53 -13.22 -4.43
N ASP A 75 10.48 -12.48 -5.03
CA ASP A 75 10.19 -11.21 -5.66
C ASP A 75 9.24 -11.37 -6.85
N LYS A 76 9.48 -12.33 -7.75
CA LYS A 76 8.59 -12.61 -8.88
C LYS A 76 7.18 -13.05 -8.44
N PHE A 77 7.09 -13.84 -7.38
CA PHE A 77 5.80 -14.23 -6.82
C PHE A 77 5.01 -13.02 -6.33
N TRP A 78 5.64 -12.14 -5.55
CA TRP A 78 4.98 -10.96 -5.03
C TRP A 78 4.67 -9.92 -6.12
N GLU A 79 5.52 -9.80 -7.13
CA GLU A 79 5.24 -8.99 -8.32
C GLU A 79 3.99 -9.49 -9.05
N MET A 80 3.86 -10.81 -9.25
CA MET A 80 2.68 -11.41 -9.87
C MET A 80 1.41 -11.19 -9.02
N ILE A 81 1.49 -11.36 -7.70
CA ILE A 81 0.38 -11.10 -6.79
C ILE A 81 -0.03 -9.62 -6.82
N ASP A 82 0.94 -8.70 -6.88
CA ASP A 82 0.66 -7.26 -6.98
C ASP A 82 -0.11 -6.94 -8.27
N VAL A 83 0.34 -7.45 -9.41
CA VAL A 83 -0.35 -7.26 -10.70
C VAL A 83 -1.77 -7.83 -10.64
N LEU A 84 -1.95 -9.03 -10.09
CA LEU A 84 -3.27 -9.66 -9.96
C LEU A 84 -4.19 -8.86 -9.05
N CYS A 85 -3.71 -8.46 -7.87
CA CYS A 85 -4.50 -7.68 -6.92
C CYS A 85 -4.87 -6.31 -7.50
N ASN A 86 -3.95 -5.64 -8.18
CA ASN A 86 -4.24 -4.39 -8.86
C ASN A 86 -5.30 -4.55 -9.95
N ALA A 87 -5.22 -5.62 -10.77
CA ALA A 87 -6.25 -5.90 -11.78
C ALA A 87 -7.63 -6.10 -11.14
N VAL A 88 -7.72 -6.87 -10.06
CA VAL A 88 -8.97 -7.07 -9.32
C VAL A 88 -9.50 -5.75 -8.74
N LEU A 89 -8.62 -4.92 -8.16
CA LEU A 89 -9.00 -3.61 -7.63
C LEU A 89 -9.53 -2.67 -8.73
N PHE A 90 -8.94 -2.68 -9.93
CA PHE A 90 -9.44 -1.89 -11.06
C PHE A 90 -10.81 -2.36 -11.55
N VAL A 91 -11.05 -3.67 -11.59
CA VAL A 91 -12.37 -4.23 -11.92
C VAL A 91 -13.41 -3.83 -10.87
N LEU A 92 -13.09 -3.98 -9.58
CA LEU A 92 -13.97 -3.55 -8.49
C LEU A 92 -14.26 -2.05 -8.55
N MET A 93 -13.25 -1.23 -8.88
CA MET A 93 -13.41 0.19 -9.10
C MET A 93 -14.43 0.46 -10.21
N GLY A 94 -14.33 -0.24 -11.35
CA GLY A 94 -15.28 -0.10 -12.44
C GLY A 94 -16.72 -0.47 -12.06
N LEU A 95 -16.89 -1.46 -11.19
CA LEU A 95 -18.22 -1.87 -10.69
C LEU A 95 -18.80 -0.88 -9.68
N VAL A 96 -17.98 -0.31 -8.82
CA VAL A 96 -18.42 0.64 -7.78
C VAL A 96 -18.96 1.93 -8.37
N ILE A 97 -18.50 2.36 -9.56
CA ILE A 97 -19.00 3.60 -10.21
C ILE A 97 -20.53 3.55 -10.45
N ILE A 98 -21.07 2.36 -10.71
CA ILE A 98 -22.49 2.17 -10.98
C ILE A 98 -23.34 2.37 -9.71
N THR A 99 -22.73 2.16 -8.54
CA THR A 99 -23.41 2.26 -7.23
C THR A 99 -23.29 3.63 -6.59
N LEU A 100 -22.49 4.55 -7.17
CA LEU A 100 -22.31 5.87 -6.62
C LEU A 100 -23.60 6.70 -6.74
N PRO A 101 -23.98 7.43 -5.68
CA PRO A 101 -25.14 8.29 -5.72
C PRO A 101 -24.91 9.44 -6.74
N ASN A 102 -25.92 9.71 -7.52
CA ASN A 102 -25.88 10.79 -8.52
C ASN A 102 -26.25 12.15 -7.91
N ASP A 103 -25.62 12.47 -6.77
CA ASP A 103 -25.80 13.76 -6.09
C ASP A 103 -24.73 14.75 -6.56
N SER A 104 -25.17 15.83 -7.18
CA SER A 104 -24.30 16.86 -7.73
C SER A 104 -23.38 17.47 -6.65
N LEU A 105 -23.83 17.55 -5.39
CA LEU A 105 -23.04 18.07 -4.29
C LEU A 105 -21.79 17.20 -4.02
N TYR A 106 -21.95 15.87 -4.05
CA TYR A 106 -20.83 14.95 -3.80
C TYR A 106 -19.76 15.03 -4.89
N TRP A 107 -20.18 15.23 -6.14
CA TRP A 107 -19.25 15.41 -7.26
C TRP A 107 -18.48 16.72 -7.17
N VAL A 108 -19.14 17.82 -6.77
CA VAL A 108 -18.46 19.12 -6.54
C VAL A 108 -17.44 18.99 -5.40
N ILE A 109 -17.82 18.38 -4.29
CA ILE A 109 -16.90 18.15 -3.16
C ILE A 109 -15.70 17.27 -3.61
N GLY A 110 -15.96 16.23 -4.39
CA GLY A 110 -14.91 15.38 -4.97
C GLY A 110 -13.92 16.18 -5.82
N LEU A 111 -14.42 17.06 -6.68
CA LEU A 111 -13.57 17.90 -7.54
C LEU A 111 -12.71 18.88 -6.74
N VAL A 112 -13.27 19.51 -5.72
CA VAL A 112 -12.54 20.40 -4.81
C VAL A 112 -11.51 19.64 -3.97
N SER A 113 -11.76 18.37 -3.70
CA SER A 113 -10.84 17.52 -2.94
C SER A 113 -9.55 17.18 -3.71
N ILE A 114 -9.53 17.25 -5.05
CA ILE A 114 -8.32 17.00 -5.86
C ILE A 114 -7.17 17.96 -5.50
N PRO A 115 -7.33 19.28 -5.61
CA PRO A 115 -6.25 20.22 -5.28
C PRO A 115 -5.88 20.14 -3.79
N LEU A 116 -6.86 19.89 -2.92
CA LEU A 116 -6.60 19.74 -1.49
C LEU A 116 -5.73 18.51 -1.19
N ALA A 117 -6.02 17.38 -1.84
CA ALA A 117 -5.22 16.15 -1.72
C ALA A 117 -3.80 16.36 -2.26
N LEU A 118 -3.64 17.01 -3.40
CA LEU A 118 -2.32 17.33 -3.97
C LEU A 118 -1.52 18.26 -3.06
N LEU A 119 -2.13 19.32 -2.53
CA LEU A 119 -1.46 20.27 -1.63
C LEU A 119 -1.06 19.61 -0.32
N SER A 120 -1.95 18.83 0.30
CA SER A 120 -1.65 18.12 1.55
C SER A 120 -0.50 17.15 1.37
N ARG A 121 -0.46 16.45 0.25
CA ARG A 121 0.60 15.50 -0.08
C ARG A 121 1.93 16.20 -0.38
N ALA A 122 1.92 17.27 -1.18
CA ALA A 122 3.10 18.09 -1.42
C ALA A 122 3.69 18.64 -0.11
N ALA A 123 2.84 19.13 0.79
CA ALA A 123 3.24 19.62 2.10
C ALA A 123 3.84 18.49 2.98
N ALA A 124 3.23 17.31 2.98
CA ALA A 124 3.72 16.17 3.73
C ALA A 124 5.08 15.66 3.24
N LEU A 125 5.33 15.72 1.94
CA LEU A 125 6.61 15.31 1.34
C LEU A 125 7.69 16.40 1.48
N PHE A 126 7.29 17.66 1.53
CA PHE A 126 8.24 18.77 1.62
C PHE A 126 9.14 18.66 2.85
N LEU A 127 8.57 18.35 4.01
CA LEU A 127 9.31 18.25 5.28
C LEU A 127 10.40 17.17 5.26
N PRO A 128 10.10 15.88 4.96
CA PRO A 128 11.11 14.84 4.92
C PRO A 128 12.15 15.07 3.81
N ILE A 129 11.75 15.55 2.64
CA ILE A 129 12.69 15.85 1.54
C ILE A 129 13.63 16.99 1.94
N ALA A 130 13.13 18.07 2.54
CA ALA A 130 13.97 19.17 3.02
C ALA A 130 14.97 18.73 4.09
N LEU A 131 14.55 17.81 4.98
CA LEU A 131 15.41 17.32 6.07
C LEU A 131 16.49 16.36 5.54
N LEU A 132 16.14 15.50 4.59
CA LEU A 132 17.04 14.49 4.03
C LEU A 132 17.91 15.04 2.89
N ARG A 133 17.56 16.18 2.29
CA ARG A 133 18.32 16.81 1.19
C ARG A 133 19.80 17.03 1.52
N LYS A 134 20.13 17.17 2.81
CA LYS A 134 21.52 17.33 3.27
C LYS A 134 22.31 16.01 3.31
N ARG A 135 21.62 14.87 3.27
CA ARG A 135 22.24 13.54 3.41
C ARG A 135 22.09 12.69 2.15
N LEU A 136 21.12 12.98 1.32
CA LEU A 136 20.79 12.23 0.09
C LEU A 136 20.77 13.21 -1.09
N GLU A 137 21.38 12.80 -2.19
CA GLU A 137 21.31 13.50 -3.47
C GLU A 137 19.96 13.17 -4.12
N PHE A 138 19.00 14.09 -4.03
CA PHE A 138 17.72 13.96 -4.71
C PHE A 138 17.83 14.44 -6.15
N ILE A 139 17.27 13.67 -7.07
CA ILE A 139 17.11 14.06 -8.47
C ILE A 139 16.19 15.29 -8.55
N PRO A 140 16.45 16.24 -9.47
CA PRO A 140 15.54 17.37 -9.68
C PRO A 140 14.12 16.84 -9.97
N TYR A 141 13.10 17.51 -9.40
CA TYR A 141 11.68 17.14 -9.46
C TYR A 141 11.23 15.93 -8.63
N THR A 142 12.05 15.35 -7.76
CA THR A 142 11.66 14.23 -6.87
C THR A 142 10.36 14.52 -6.11
N ASN A 143 10.20 15.74 -5.58
CA ASN A 143 8.98 16.11 -4.85
C ASN A 143 7.74 16.06 -5.75
N ALA A 144 7.83 16.58 -6.96
CA ALA A 144 6.71 16.56 -7.92
C ALA A 144 6.35 15.12 -8.32
N MET A 145 7.35 14.29 -8.63
CA MET A 145 7.14 12.89 -8.99
C MET A 145 6.51 12.08 -7.86
N MET A 146 6.99 12.27 -6.61
CA MET A 146 6.43 11.57 -5.45
C MET A 146 5.03 12.06 -5.08
N THR A 147 4.76 13.36 -5.24
CA THR A 147 3.42 13.92 -5.02
C THR A 147 2.43 13.32 -6.01
N TRP A 148 2.80 13.29 -7.29
CA TRP A 148 1.95 12.79 -8.36
C TRP A 148 1.75 11.28 -8.30
N GLY A 149 2.84 10.52 -8.25
CA GLY A 149 2.82 9.06 -8.28
C GLY A 149 2.07 8.42 -7.11
N GLY A 150 1.95 9.12 -6.01
CA GLY A 150 1.26 8.58 -4.85
C GLY A 150 -0.24 8.77 -4.82
N LEU A 151 -0.84 9.48 -5.78
CA LEU A 151 -2.30 9.56 -5.90
C LEU A 151 -2.92 8.27 -6.46
N ARG A 152 -2.15 7.43 -7.13
CA ARG A 152 -2.59 6.14 -7.65
C ARG A 152 -2.90 5.19 -6.51
N GLY A 153 -4.19 4.90 -6.25
CA GLY A 153 -4.52 4.08 -5.11
C GLY A 153 -5.79 3.26 -5.23
N GLY A 154 -5.74 2.09 -5.88
CA GLY A 154 -6.77 1.06 -5.69
C GLY A 154 -6.97 0.71 -4.21
N ILE A 155 -5.91 0.73 -3.41
CA ILE A 155 -5.95 0.56 -1.95
C ILE A 155 -6.83 1.61 -1.27
N SER A 156 -6.81 2.88 -1.74
CA SER A 156 -7.65 3.94 -1.17
C SER A 156 -9.14 3.63 -1.35
N ILE A 157 -9.52 3.05 -2.48
CA ILE A 157 -10.91 2.62 -2.74
C ILE A 157 -11.27 1.41 -1.88
N ALA A 158 -10.39 0.43 -1.75
CA ALA A 158 -10.60 -0.72 -0.88
C ALA A 158 -10.81 -0.28 0.58
N LEU A 159 -10.02 0.67 1.07
CA LEU A 159 -10.17 1.25 2.40
C LEU A 159 -11.48 2.03 2.54
N ALA A 160 -11.87 2.81 1.52
CA ALA A 160 -13.15 3.54 1.53
C ALA A 160 -14.34 2.57 1.53
N LEU A 161 -14.24 1.45 0.81
CA LEU A 161 -15.26 0.39 0.81
C LEU A 161 -15.36 -0.32 2.17
N SER A 162 -14.28 -0.41 2.93
CA SER A 162 -14.25 -1.04 4.26
C SER A 162 -14.78 -0.14 5.39
N LEU A 163 -15.12 1.12 5.11
CA LEU A 163 -15.67 2.03 6.10
C LEU A 163 -17.01 1.52 6.65
N PRO A 164 -17.22 1.58 7.97
CA PRO A 164 -18.48 1.22 8.59
C PRO A 164 -19.61 2.18 8.18
N THR A 165 -20.84 1.70 8.20
CA THR A 165 -22.04 2.47 7.83
C THR A 165 -22.37 3.64 8.77
N SER A 166 -21.70 3.73 9.91
CA SER A 166 -21.83 4.86 10.86
C SER A 166 -21.22 6.17 10.33
N VAL A 167 -20.40 6.10 9.30
CA VAL A 167 -19.75 7.25 8.64
C VAL A 167 -20.44 7.50 7.30
N PRO A 168 -20.50 8.72 6.76
CA PRO A 168 -21.06 9.01 5.43
C PRO A 168 -20.21 8.37 4.34
N ARG A 169 -20.30 7.04 4.25
CA ARG A 169 -19.50 6.17 3.38
C ARG A 169 -19.60 6.58 1.91
N GLU A 170 -20.81 6.96 1.46
CA GLU A 170 -21.06 7.37 0.07
C GLU A 170 -20.26 8.61 -0.32
N LEU A 171 -20.18 9.59 0.58
CA LEU A 171 -19.38 10.80 0.36
C LEU A 171 -17.88 10.45 0.25
N PHE A 172 -17.34 9.64 1.17
CA PHE A 172 -15.94 9.24 1.13
C PHE A 172 -15.62 8.40 -0.11
N LEU A 173 -16.52 7.50 -0.51
CA LEU A 173 -16.37 6.74 -1.74
C LEU A 173 -16.33 7.67 -2.96
N THR A 174 -17.25 8.61 -3.07
CA THR A 174 -17.29 9.54 -4.21
C THR A 174 -16.03 10.40 -4.27
N ILE A 175 -15.58 10.96 -3.14
CA ILE A 175 -14.35 11.76 -3.07
C ILE A 175 -13.14 10.92 -3.50
N THR A 176 -12.99 9.73 -2.92
CA THR A 176 -11.87 8.84 -3.24
C THR A 176 -11.88 8.46 -4.71
N TYR A 177 -13.06 8.19 -5.25
CA TYR A 177 -13.25 7.82 -6.63
C TYR A 177 -12.83 8.92 -7.59
N VAL A 178 -13.29 10.15 -7.35
CA VAL A 178 -12.95 11.33 -8.17
C VAL A 178 -11.44 11.57 -8.17
N ILE A 179 -10.79 11.48 -7.00
CA ILE A 179 -9.33 11.65 -6.88
C ILE A 179 -8.59 10.55 -7.65
N VAL A 180 -9.02 9.30 -7.52
CA VAL A 180 -8.35 8.17 -8.18
C VAL A 180 -8.53 8.22 -9.69
N ILE A 181 -9.75 8.50 -10.19
CA ILE A 181 -9.97 8.66 -11.65
C ILE A 181 -9.11 9.79 -12.18
N PHE A 182 -9.11 10.94 -11.50
CA PHE A 182 -8.24 12.06 -11.90
C PHE A 182 -6.78 11.63 -12.01
N SER A 183 -6.28 10.89 -11.01
CA SER A 183 -4.90 10.42 -10.97
C SER A 183 -4.55 9.38 -12.05
N ILE A 184 -5.54 8.66 -12.59
CA ILE A 184 -5.33 7.68 -13.66
C ILE A 184 -5.36 8.34 -15.03
N VAL A 185 -6.23 9.35 -15.21
CA VAL A 185 -6.46 10.00 -16.51
C VAL A 185 -5.40 11.05 -16.83
N VAL A 186 -4.87 11.74 -15.82
CA VAL A 186 -3.92 12.86 -15.94
C VAL A 186 -2.52 12.43 -15.50
#